data_1b6b5d1df66c0f7caf61d5acfd2eda40
#
_entry.id   1b6b5d1df66c0f7caf61d5acfd2eda40
#
_cell.length_a   1.000
_cell.length_b   1.000
_cell.length_c   1.000
_cell.angle_alpha   90.00
_cell.angle_beta   90.00
_cell.angle_gamma   90.00
#
_symmetry.space_group_name_H-M   'P 1'
#
loop_
_entity.id
_entity.type
_entity.pdbx_description
1 polymer ?
#
loop_
_entity_poly.entity_id
_entity_poly.type
_entity_poly.pdbx_seq_one_letter_code
_entity_poly.pdbx_strand_id
1 'polypeptide(L)'
;MSMIARLGRNEWMKTRKRPVFYVTLALFVFIDLLGFGYNLRESLKAGDGSFALPGQWIQILGEASNVPLIFASVVVLLVVANEFSWRTARQNVIDGLTRTEWYWGKALAAVMIVSIFAAIHVALGGGLALVGTSAGTDGLFTGIQAANLAGLLLAALGYAAVALLVATLVRSAGAAMAIWFFYTVIAEDLLRAGIGRVWEAARPALAFAPVQTFGRVHDPLMFDPSALAEATARALEAGRPPPEVGEPVVVMGAAVAWILGLTVLGWLIFRRRDL
;
A
#
# COMPACT_ATOMS: atom_id res chain seq x y z
N MET A 1 -24.32 -7.69 18.16
CA MET A 1 -23.18 -7.51 17.22
C MET A 1 -23.17 -6.09 16.73
N SER A 2 -22.08 -5.35 16.80
CA SER A 2 -22.02 -3.97 16.33
C SER A 2 -22.25 -3.90 14.81
N MET A 3 -22.75 -2.75 14.31
CA MET A 3 -22.98 -2.52 12.87
C MET A 3 -21.70 -2.76 12.06
N ILE A 4 -20.57 -2.30 12.55
CA ILE A 4 -19.25 -2.47 11.92
C ILE A 4 -18.90 -3.97 11.76
N ALA A 5 -19.08 -4.77 12.81
CA ALA A 5 -18.79 -6.20 12.76
C ALA A 5 -19.70 -6.94 11.76
N ARG A 6 -20.99 -6.52 11.64
CA ARG A 6 -21.93 -7.06 10.64
C ARG A 6 -21.49 -6.72 9.21
N LEU A 7 -21.14 -5.46 8.96
CA LEU A 7 -20.68 -5.02 7.64
C LEU A 7 -19.38 -5.73 7.25
N GLY A 8 -18.40 -5.78 8.14
CA GLY A 8 -17.12 -6.46 7.89
C GLY A 8 -17.28 -7.95 7.59
N ARG A 9 -18.12 -8.67 8.37
CA ARG A 9 -18.42 -10.07 8.10
C ARG A 9 -19.06 -10.30 6.74
N ASN A 10 -20.02 -9.45 6.36
CA ASN A 10 -20.69 -9.53 5.08
C ASN A 10 -19.73 -9.27 3.91
N GLU A 11 -18.90 -8.24 3.99
CA GLU A 11 -17.92 -7.92 2.94
C GLU A 11 -16.83 -9.00 2.85
N TRP A 12 -16.37 -9.54 3.97
CA TRP A 12 -15.45 -10.67 3.97
C TRP A 12 -16.05 -11.91 3.28
N MET A 13 -17.30 -12.25 3.59
CA MET A 13 -17.98 -13.36 2.93
C MET A 13 -18.12 -13.19 1.41
N LYS A 14 -18.34 -11.95 0.96
CA LYS A 14 -18.39 -11.62 -0.48
C LYS A 14 -17.00 -11.73 -1.11
N THR A 15 -15.97 -11.13 -0.49
CA THR A 15 -14.60 -11.07 -1.01
C THR A 15 -14.00 -12.47 -1.15
N ARG A 16 -14.10 -13.32 -0.11
CA ARG A 16 -13.55 -14.68 -0.13
C ARG A 16 -14.22 -15.63 -1.12
N LYS A 17 -15.40 -15.30 -1.65
CA LYS A 17 -16.07 -16.10 -2.68
C LYS A 17 -15.69 -15.69 -4.10
N ARG A 18 -14.92 -14.62 -4.27
CA ARG A 18 -14.55 -14.11 -5.59
C ARG A 18 -13.24 -14.74 -6.07
N PRO A 19 -13.23 -15.38 -7.26
CA PRO A 19 -12.00 -15.95 -7.83
C PRO A 19 -10.87 -14.95 -7.93
N VAL A 20 -11.17 -13.68 -8.24
CA VAL A 20 -10.17 -12.62 -8.36
C VAL A 20 -9.33 -12.44 -7.09
N PHE A 21 -9.91 -12.62 -5.91
CA PHE A 21 -9.18 -12.55 -4.66
C PHE A 21 -8.07 -13.62 -4.59
N TYR A 22 -8.44 -14.88 -4.89
CA TYR A 22 -7.50 -16.01 -4.80
C TYR A 22 -6.45 -15.99 -5.92
N VAL A 23 -6.84 -15.63 -7.14
CA VAL A 23 -5.90 -15.52 -8.28
C VAL A 23 -4.87 -14.43 -7.99
N THR A 24 -5.32 -13.26 -7.53
CA THR A 24 -4.42 -12.16 -7.21
C THR A 24 -3.54 -12.49 -6.00
N LEU A 25 -4.09 -13.16 -4.98
CA LEU A 25 -3.33 -13.62 -3.81
C LEU A 25 -2.28 -14.66 -4.20
N ALA A 26 -2.62 -15.63 -5.05
CA ALA A 26 -1.68 -16.65 -5.51
C ALA A 26 -0.53 -16.05 -6.32
N LEU A 27 -0.82 -15.12 -7.23
CA LEU A 27 0.20 -14.39 -7.98
C LEU A 27 1.10 -13.56 -7.06
N PHE A 28 0.51 -12.88 -6.09
CA PHE A 28 1.24 -12.11 -5.10
C PHE A 28 2.20 -12.99 -4.29
N VAL A 29 1.70 -14.08 -3.69
CA VAL A 29 2.52 -15.04 -2.93
C VAL A 29 3.62 -15.65 -3.81
N PHE A 30 3.32 -15.96 -5.06
CA PHE A 30 4.30 -16.47 -6.00
C PHE A 30 5.43 -15.48 -6.28
N ILE A 31 5.11 -14.20 -6.49
CA ILE A 31 6.10 -13.14 -6.73
C ILE A 31 6.97 -12.92 -5.48
N ASP A 32 6.35 -12.85 -4.30
CA ASP A 32 7.08 -12.68 -3.04
C ASP A 32 8.02 -13.87 -2.78
N LEU A 33 7.55 -15.11 -2.99
CA LEU A 33 8.38 -16.31 -2.84
C LEU A 33 9.53 -16.35 -3.84
N LEU A 34 9.31 -15.92 -5.07
CA LEU A 34 10.40 -15.82 -6.06
C LEU A 34 11.44 -14.78 -5.63
N GLY A 35 11.01 -13.58 -5.23
CA GLY A 35 11.90 -12.49 -4.83
C GLY A 35 12.70 -12.84 -3.57
N PHE A 36 12.02 -13.14 -2.49
CA PHE A 36 12.67 -13.47 -1.22
C PHE A 36 13.43 -14.80 -1.27
N GLY A 37 12.87 -15.79 -1.96
CA GLY A 37 13.53 -17.09 -2.14
C GLY A 37 14.82 -16.98 -2.98
N TYR A 38 14.83 -16.15 -4.01
CA TYR A 38 16.03 -15.84 -4.77
C TYR A 38 17.09 -15.18 -3.89
N ASN A 39 16.73 -14.15 -3.14
CA ASN A 39 17.66 -13.44 -2.24
C ASN A 39 18.22 -14.37 -1.17
N LEU A 40 17.38 -15.20 -0.55
CA LEU A 40 17.84 -16.21 0.42
C LEU A 40 18.83 -17.21 -0.21
N ARG A 41 18.51 -17.72 -1.41
CA ARG A 41 19.40 -18.65 -2.12
C ARG A 41 20.76 -18.03 -2.42
N GLU A 42 20.82 -16.79 -2.88
CA GLU A 42 22.08 -16.13 -3.18
C GLU A 42 22.88 -15.86 -1.89
N SER A 43 22.24 -15.44 -0.81
CA SER A 43 22.87 -15.27 0.51
C SER A 43 23.45 -16.57 1.04
N LEU A 44 22.71 -17.70 0.93
CA LEU A 44 23.20 -19.03 1.34
C LEU A 44 24.38 -19.51 0.51
N LYS A 45 24.40 -19.24 -0.80
CA LYS A 45 25.54 -19.58 -1.68
C LYS A 45 26.78 -18.74 -1.38
N ALA A 46 26.59 -17.43 -1.10
CA ALA A 46 27.68 -16.53 -0.77
C ALA A 46 28.22 -16.80 0.64
N GLY A 47 27.40 -17.36 1.52
CA GLY A 47 27.76 -17.57 2.94
C GLY A 47 27.93 -16.26 3.71
N ASP A 48 27.38 -15.15 3.19
CA ASP A 48 27.60 -13.79 3.70
C ASP A 48 26.51 -13.33 4.70
N GLY A 49 25.43 -14.13 4.85
CA GLY A 49 24.30 -13.76 5.70
C GLY A 49 23.56 -12.48 5.24
N SER A 50 23.71 -12.08 3.99
CA SER A 50 23.11 -10.85 3.45
C SER A 50 21.59 -10.86 3.52
N PHE A 51 20.94 -12.05 3.49
CA PHE A 51 19.51 -12.21 3.67
C PHE A 51 19.19 -12.76 5.08
N ALA A 52 19.46 -11.95 6.11
CA ALA A 52 19.27 -12.30 7.51
C ALA A 52 18.66 -11.15 8.32
N LEU A 53 17.89 -11.47 9.36
CA LEU A 53 17.39 -10.47 10.30
C LEU A 53 18.47 -10.06 11.31
N PRO A 54 18.46 -8.81 11.80
CA PRO A 54 17.44 -7.76 11.57
C PRO A 54 17.65 -6.93 10.30
N GLY A 55 18.80 -7.02 9.64
CA GLY A 55 19.16 -6.14 8.51
C GLY A 55 18.18 -6.18 7.35
N GLN A 56 17.59 -7.35 7.08
CA GLN A 56 16.69 -7.55 5.96
C GLN A 56 15.32 -6.86 6.09
N TRP A 57 14.96 -6.36 7.29
CA TRP A 57 13.71 -5.62 7.46
C TRP A 57 13.62 -4.37 6.58
N ILE A 58 14.74 -3.69 6.30
CA ILE A 58 14.78 -2.54 5.40
C ILE A 58 14.25 -2.91 4.02
N GLN A 59 14.65 -4.06 3.50
CA GLN A 59 14.18 -4.53 2.20
C GLN A 59 12.73 -5.02 2.26
N ILE A 60 12.36 -5.80 3.27
CA ILE A 60 11.01 -6.36 3.41
C ILE A 60 9.97 -5.25 3.60
N LEU A 61 10.23 -4.28 4.47
CA LEU A 61 9.28 -3.21 4.81
C LEU A 61 9.39 -1.98 3.91
N GLY A 62 10.46 -1.89 3.08
CA GLY A 62 10.75 -0.79 2.17
C GLY A 62 10.69 -1.21 0.70
N GLU A 63 11.83 -1.57 0.11
CA GLU A 63 11.96 -1.76 -1.34
C GLU A 63 11.01 -2.81 -1.93
N ALA A 64 10.86 -3.95 -1.26
CA ALA A 64 9.98 -5.04 -1.70
C ALA A 64 8.49 -4.75 -1.40
N SER A 65 8.18 -3.79 -0.54
CA SER A 65 6.82 -3.53 -0.07
C SER A 65 5.89 -2.93 -1.13
N ASN A 66 6.39 -2.51 -2.29
CA ASN A 66 5.56 -2.10 -3.42
C ASN A 66 4.65 -3.24 -3.93
N VAL A 67 5.06 -4.50 -3.77
CA VAL A 67 4.30 -5.66 -4.23
C VAL A 67 2.95 -5.76 -3.50
N PRO A 68 2.88 -5.83 -2.15
CA PRO A 68 1.60 -5.85 -1.44
C PRO A 68 0.75 -4.60 -1.66
N LEU A 69 1.35 -3.40 -1.85
CA LEU A 69 0.62 -2.17 -2.13
C LEU A 69 -0.20 -2.28 -3.42
N ILE A 70 0.44 -2.74 -4.50
CA ILE A 70 -0.18 -2.87 -5.82
C ILE A 70 -1.25 -3.97 -5.79
N PHE A 71 -0.91 -5.16 -5.32
CA PHE A 71 -1.82 -6.31 -5.36
C PHE A 71 -3.06 -6.11 -4.47
N ALA A 72 -2.91 -5.58 -3.26
CA ALA A 72 -4.04 -5.26 -2.39
C ALA A 72 -4.97 -4.23 -3.03
N SER A 73 -4.41 -3.18 -3.64
CA SER A 73 -5.19 -2.11 -4.29
C SER A 73 -5.93 -2.60 -5.52
N VAL A 74 -5.33 -3.48 -6.32
CA VAL A 74 -5.98 -4.15 -7.46
C VAL A 74 -7.19 -4.96 -6.99
N VAL A 75 -7.07 -5.72 -5.90
CA VAL A 75 -8.19 -6.47 -5.34
C VAL A 75 -9.30 -5.53 -4.86
N VAL A 76 -8.96 -4.46 -4.13
CA VAL A 76 -9.93 -3.46 -3.67
C VAL A 76 -10.69 -2.86 -4.86
N LEU A 77 -9.95 -2.42 -5.88
CA LEU A 77 -10.52 -1.84 -7.09
C LEU A 77 -11.50 -2.80 -7.77
N LEU A 78 -11.08 -4.04 -8.00
CA LEU A 78 -11.90 -5.04 -8.70
C LEU A 78 -13.11 -5.47 -7.87
N VAL A 79 -12.96 -5.61 -6.54
CA VAL A 79 -14.07 -5.93 -5.65
C VAL A 79 -15.15 -4.85 -5.70
N VAL A 80 -14.76 -3.58 -5.76
CA VAL A 80 -15.69 -2.45 -5.80
C VAL A 80 -16.25 -2.24 -7.21
N ALA A 81 -15.42 -2.15 -8.24
CA ALA A 81 -15.83 -1.85 -9.60
C ALA A 81 -16.75 -2.92 -10.20
N ASN A 82 -16.51 -4.20 -9.89
CA ASN A 82 -17.37 -5.29 -10.35
C ASN A 82 -18.78 -5.22 -9.77
N GLU A 83 -18.98 -4.65 -8.58
CA GLU A 83 -20.34 -4.48 -8.03
C GLU A 83 -21.18 -3.47 -8.83
N PHE A 84 -20.53 -2.49 -9.43
CA PHE A 84 -21.21 -1.58 -10.37
C PHE A 84 -21.48 -2.27 -11.70
N SER A 85 -20.48 -2.96 -12.28
CA SER A 85 -20.62 -3.66 -13.56
C SER A 85 -21.70 -4.74 -13.52
N TRP A 86 -21.84 -5.43 -12.40
CA TRP A 86 -22.88 -6.49 -12.22
C TRP A 86 -24.17 -5.97 -11.60
N ARG A 87 -24.31 -4.64 -11.40
CA ARG A 87 -25.47 -3.98 -10.77
C ARG A 87 -25.78 -4.45 -9.35
N THR A 88 -24.85 -5.18 -8.70
CA THR A 88 -25.05 -5.69 -7.33
C THR A 88 -25.00 -4.57 -6.29
N ALA A 89 -24.31 -3.45 -6.58
CA ALA A 89 -24.33 -2.26 -5.72
C ALA A 89 -25.77 -1.73 -5.56
N ARG A 90 -26.55 -1.64 -6.67
CA ARG A 90 -27.97 -1.26 -6.65
C ARG A 90 -28.82 -2.27 -5.90
N GLN A 91 -28.59 -3.57 -6.12
CA GLN A 91 -29.34 -4.62 -5.44
C GLN A 91 -29.13 -4.56 -3.93
N ASN A 92 -27.91 -4.36 -3.45
CA ASN A 92 -27.64 -4.24 -2.01
C ASN A 92 -28.42 -3.08 -1.34
N VAL A 93 -28.65 -1.98 -2.08
CA VAL A 93 -29.44 -0.84 -1.58
C VAL A 93 -30.94 -1.17 -1.60
N ILE A 94 -31.43 -1.87 -2.61
CA ILE A 94 -32.83 -2.34 -2.67
C ILE A 94 -33.09 -3.33 -1.52
N ASP A 95 -32.12 -4.19 -1.19
CA ASP A 95 -32.19 -5.19 -0.11
C ASP A 95 -32.06 -4.57 1.29
N GLY A 96 -31.99 -3.24 1.39
CA GLY A 96 -32.10 -2.47 2.65
C GLY A 96 -30.80 -1.89 3.21
N LEU A 97 -29.66 -2.01 2.51
CA LEU A 97 -28.47 -1.26 2.89
C LEU A 97 -28.62 0.22 2.50
N THR A 98 -28.29 1.12 3.41
CA THR A 98 -28.13 2.53 3.04
C THR A 98 -26.87 2.69 2.15
N ARG A 99 -26.85 3.75 1.32
CA ARG A 99 -25.67 4.09 0.50
C ARG A 99 -24.42 4.30 1.37
N THR A 100 -24.59 4.88 2.56
CA THR A 100 -23.51 5.09 3.52
C THR A 100 -22.97 3.76 4.06
N GLU A 101 -23.83 2.85 4.49
CA GLU A 101 -23.43 1.51 4.96
C GLU A 101 -22.72 0.71 3.86
N TRP A 102 -23.21 0.77 2.63
CA TRP A 102 -22.55 0.12 1.50
C TRP A 102 -21.12 0.64 1.30
N TYR A 103 -20.95 1.98 1.24
CA TYR A 103 -19.63 2.58 1.00
C TYR A 103 -18.64 2.29 2.13
N TRP A 104 -19.03 2.48 3.37
CA TRP A 104 -18.17 2.19 4.53
C TRP A 104 -17.89 0.69 4.68
N GLY A 105 -18.81 -0.17 4.24
CA GLY A 105 -18.54 -1.60 4.08
C GLY A 105 -17.37 -1.84 3.12
N LYS A 106 -17.32 -1.14 1.97
CA LYS A 106 -16.20 -1.24 1.02
C LYS A 106 -14.89 -0.68 1.59
N ALA A 107 -14.94 0.43 2.30
CA ALA A 107 -13.76 0.95 2.99
C ALA A 107 -13.23 -0.05 4.04
N LEU A 108 -14.12 -0.70 4.80
CA LEU A 108 -13.73 -1.74 5.74
C LEU A 108 -13.16 -2.99 5.03
N ALA A 109 -13.73 -3.39 3.88
CA ALA A 109 -13.17 -4.45 3.05
C ALA A 109 -11.76 -4.10 2.56
N ALA A 110 -11.50 -2.84 2.17
CA ALA A 110 -10.18 -2.38 1.78
C ALA A 110 -9.16 -2.53 2.92
N VAL A 111 -9.52 -2.13 4.15
CA VAL A 111 -8.66 -2.32 5.33
C VAL A 111 -8.35 -3.81 5.55
N MET A 112 -9.34 -4.69 5.48
CA MET A 112 -9.14 -6.13 5.66
C MET A 112 -8.21 -6.72 4.57
N ILE A 113 -8.43 -6.36 3.31
CA ILE A 113 -7.61 -6.82 2.18
C ILE A 113 -6.16 -6.37 2.36
N VAL A 114 -5.94 -5.07 2.62
CA VAL A 114 -4.59 -4.52 2.87
C VAL A 114 -3.90 -5.24 4.03
N SER A 115 -4.60 -5.44 5.15
CA SER A 115 -4.02 -6.13 6.31
C SER A 115 -3.61 -7.57 6.00
N ILE A 116 -4.40 -8.30 5.19
CA ILE A 116 -4.08 -9.67 4.78
C ILE A 116 -2.82 -9.69 3.90
N PHE A 117 -2.75 -8.84 2.88
CA PHE A 117 -1.60 -8.81 1.97
C PHE A 117 -0.33 -8.38 2.69
N ALA A 118 -0.39 -7.35 3.53
CA ALA A 118 0.74 -6.91 4.35
C ALA A 118 1.21 -8.00 5.34
N ALA A 119 0.28 -8.67 6.02
CA ALA A 119 0.60 -9.75 6.95
C ALA A 119 1.30 -10.94 6.25
N ILE A 120 0.82 -11.33 5.07
CA ILE A 120 1.43 -12.41 4.28
C ILE A 120 2.83 -11.98 3.80
N HIS A 121 2.99 -10.77 3.31
CA HIS A 121 4.27 -10.23 2.88
C HIS A 121 5.32 -10.27 3.99
N VAL A 122 4.97 -9.72 5.14
CA VAL A 122 5.86 -9.69 6.32
C VAL A 122 6.15 -11.11 6.83
N ALA A 123 5.16 -11.99 6.82
CA ALA A 123 5.35 -13.39 7.24
C ALA A 123 6.26 -14.17 6.28
N LEU A 124 6.12 -13.98 4.98
CA LEU A 124 6.96 -14.63 3.97
C LEU A 124 8.39 -14.09 3.99
N GLY A 125 8.54 -12.76 3.90
CA GLY A 125 9.86 -12.12 3.92
C GLY A 125 10.60 -12.38 5.23
N GLY A 126 9.95 -12.11 6.36
CA GLY A 126 10.53 -12.33 7.69
C GLY A 126 10.80 -13.81 7.99
N GLY A 127 9.88 -14.70 7.61
CA GLY A 127 10.06 -16.15 7.78
C GLY A 127 11.24 -16.70 6.99
N LEU A 128 11.41 -16.29 5.74
CA LEU A 128 12.57 -16.69 4.91
C LEU A 128 13.87 -16.06 5.43
N ALA A 129 13.85 -14.79 5.87
CA ALA A 129 15.02 -14.14 6.43
C ALA A 129 15.47 -14.77 7.77
N LEU A 130 14.54 -15.31 8.57
CA LEU A 130 14.86 -16.09 9.77
C LEU A 130 15.67 -17.35 9.45
N VAL A 131 15.40 -18.01 8.32
CA VAL A 131 16.20 -19.18 7.88
C VAL A 131 17.65 -18.80 7.58
N GLY A 132 17.90 -17.59 7.07
CA GLY A 132 19.25 -17.07 6.82
C GLY A 132 19.96 -16.56 8.10
N THR A 133 19.25 -16.46 9.23
CA THR A 133 19.78 -15.87 10.46
C THR A 133 20.53 -16.93 11.28
N SER A 134 21.83 -16.76 11.46
CA SER A 134 22.70 -17.64 12.24
C SER A 134 22.92 -17.18 13.70
N ALA A 135 22.56 -15.95 14.03
CA ALA A 135 22.76 -15.33 15.34
C ALA A 135 21.50 -15.46 16.24
N GLY A 136 21.64 -15.19 17.55
CA GLY A 136 20.53 -15.17 18.48
C GLY A 136 19.40 -14.23 18.07
N THR A 137 18.21 -14.45 18.64
CA THR A 137 16.99 -13.74 18.27
C THR A 137 16.80 -12.38 18.95
N ASP A 138 17.75 -11.94 19.74
CA ASP A 138 17.68 -10.65 20.45
C ASP A 138 17.75 -9.46 19.49
N GLY A 139 16.77 -8.55 19.62
CA GLY A 139 16.73 -7.34 18.77
C GLY A 139 16.21 -7.56 17.35
N LEU A 140 15.64 -8.72 17.03
CA LEU A 140 15.11 -9.01 15.70
C LEU A 140 14.00 -8.06 15.25
N PHE A 141 13.23 -7.50 16.18
CA PHE A 141 12.17 -6.54 15.90
C PHE A 141 12.20 -5.42 16.94
N THR A 142 12.41 -4.19 16.51
CA THR A 142 12.54 -3.00 17.35
C THR A 142 11.46 -1.96 17.03
N GLY A 143 11.52 -0.80 17.71
CA GLY A 143 10.62 0.32 17.40
C GLY A 143 10.77 0.84 15.98
N ILE A 144 11.95 0.74 15.37
CA ILE A 144 12.19 1.14 13.98
C ILE A 144 11.37 0.26 13.02
N GLN A 145 11.41 -1.06 13.19
CA GLN A 145 10.64 -1.99 12.36
C GLN A 145 9.13 -1.81 12.56
N ALA A 146 8.69 -1.52 13.78
CA ALA A 146 7.28 -1.22 14.05
C ALA A 146 6.83 0.06 13.34
N ALA A 147 7.68 1.10 13.30
CA ALA A 147 7.41 2.33 12.57
C ALA A 147 7.39 2.10 11.05
N ASN A 148 8.34 1.32 10.52
CA ASN A 148 8.35 0.93 9.10
C ASN A 148 7.10 0.10 8.72
N LEU A 149 6.67 -0.81 9.58
CA LEU A 149 5.42 -1.56 9.37
C LEU A 149 4.19 -0.64 9.36
N ALA A 150 4.14 0.35 10.25
CA ALA A 150 3.09 1.35 10.22
C ALA A 150 3.13 2.19 8.92
N GLY A 151 4.32 2.53 8.44
CA GLY A 151 4.54 3.19 7.15
C GLY A 151 4.01 2.35 5.98
N LEU A 152 4.36 1.06 5.93
CA LEU A 152 3.85 0.12 4.94
C LEU A 152 2.31 0.05 4.94
N LEU A 153 1.70 -0.07 6.12
CA LEU A 153 0.23 -0.14 6.23
C LEU A 153 -0.43 1.16 5.79
N LEU A 154 0.12 2.32 6.16
CA LEU A 154 -0.40 3.62 5.72
C LEU A 154 -0.27 3.79 4.20
N ALA A 155 0.87 3.44 3.62
CA ALA A 155 1.04 3.48 2.17
C ALA A 155 0.02 2.57 1.47
N ALA A 156 -0.11 1.32 1.90
CA ALA A 156 -1.04 0.36 1.31
C ALA A 156 -2.51 0.82 1.43
N LEU A 157 -2.91 1.39 2.57
CA LEU A 157 -4.23 2.01 2.75
C LEU A 157 -4.41 3.24 1.85
N GLY A 158 -3.37 4.02 1.63
CA GLY A 158 -3.38 5.17 0.72
C GLY A 158 -3.65 4.76 -0.73
N TYR A 159 -2.88 3.81 -1.25
CA TYR A 159 -3.11 3.25 -2.59
C TYR A 159 -4.49 2.60 -2.72
N ALA A 160 -4.96 1.89 -1.69
CA ALA A 160 -6.30 1.31 -1.64
C ALA A 160 -7.40 2.38 -1.60
N ALA A 161 -7.19 3.52 -0.92
CA ALA A 161 -8.13 4.64 -0.90
C ALA A 161 -8.25 5.29 -2.29
N VAL A 162 -7.14 5.45 -3.02
CA VAL A 162 -7.17 5.86 -4.43
C VAL A 162 -7.95 4.86 -5.28
N ALA A 163 -7.70 3.55 -5.10
CA ALA A 163 -8.40 2.49 -5.82
C ALA A 163 -9.92 2.51 -5.54
N LEU A 164 -10.31 2.67 -4.28
CA LEU A 164 -11.70 2.78 -3.86
C LEU A 164 -12.39 4.01 -4.49
N LEU A 165 -11.74 5.17 -4.47
CA LEU A 165 -12.23 6.40 -5.08
C LEU A 165 -12.42 6.21 -6.59
N VAL A 166 -11.40 5.73 -7.31
CA VAL A 166 -11.44 5.54 -8.76
C VAL A 166 -12.51 4.53 -9.15
N ALA A 167 -12.61 3.40 -8.46
CA ALA A 167 -13.64 2.39 -8.70
C ALA A 167 -15.07 2.95 -8.52
N THR A 168 -15.25 3.82 -7.51
CA THR A 168 -16.53 4.48 -7.25
C THR A 168 -16.90 5.51 -8.32
N LEU A 169 -15.88 6.24 -8.85
CA LEU A 169 -16.06 7.25 -9.89
C LEU A 169 -16.39 6.64 -11.25
N VAL A 170 -15.64 5.64 -11.66
CA VAL A 170 -15.60 5.14 -13.05
C VAL A 170 -16.62 4.04 -13.29
N ARG A 171 -16.96 3.24 -12.28
CA ARG A 171 -17.96 2.15 -12.33
C ARG A 171 -17.73 1.06 -13.39
N SER A 172 -16.56 1.04 -14.00
CA SER A 172 -16.12 0.04 -14.98
C SER A 172 -14.79 -0.52 -14.51
N ALA A 173 -14.68 -1.84 -14.36
CA ALA A 173 -13.49 -2.47 -13.83
C ALA A 173 -12.25 -2.22 -14.70
N GLY A 174 -12.37 -2.34 -16.03
CA GLY A 174 -11.25 -2.11 -16.95
C GLY A 174 -10.80 -0.66 -16.99
N ALA A 175 -11.75 0.29 -17.11
CA ALA A 175 -11.41 1.71 -17.12
C ALA A 175 -10.88 2.19 -15.76
N ALA A 176 -11.44 1.69 -14.65
CA ALA A 176 -10.95 2.02 -13.31
C ALA A 176 -9.50 1.52 -13.11
N MET A 177 -9.19 0.31 -13.59
CA MET A 177 -7.84 -0.25 -13.54
C MET A 177 -6.85 0.61 -14.33
N ALA A 178 -7.19 0.98 -15.57
CA ALA A 178 -6.34 1.80 -16.41
C ALA A 178 -6.07 3.19 -15.79
N ILE A 179 -7.12 3.84 -15.26
CA ILE A 179 -7.00 5.16 -14.62
C ILE A 179 -6.18 5.06 -13.32
N TRP A 180 -6.44 4.06 -12.47
CA TRP A 180 -5.71 3.87 -11.23
C TRP A 180 -4.23 3.63 -11.51
N PHE A 181 -3.90 2.72 -12.46
CA PHE A 181 -2.53 2.41 -12.81
C PHE A 181 -1.82 3.64 -13.42
N PHE A 182 -2.45 4.34 -14.37
CA PHE A 182 -1.91 5.56 -14.94
C PHE A 182 -1.63 6.62 -13.87
N TYR A 183 -2.58 6.83 -12.95
CA TYR A 183 -2.43 7.83 -11.90
C TYR A 183 -1.30 7.47 -10.93
N THR A 184 -1.26 6.22 -10.45
CA THR A 184 -0.32 5.80 -9.41
C THR A 184 1.10 5.58 -9.92
N VAL A 185 1.28 5.27 -11.22
CA VAL A 185 2.60 4.95 -11.77
C VAL A 185 3.18 6.10 -12.60
N ILE A 186 2.34 6.91 -13.23
CA ILE A 186 2.80 7.86 -14.25
C ILE A 186 2.41 9.31 -13.92
N ALA A 187 1.13 9.55 -13.57
CA ALA A 187 0.58 10.91 -13.61
C ALA A 187 1.25 11.86 -12.62
N GLU A 188 1.46 11.44 -11.37
CA GLU A 188 2.07 12.33 -10.37
C GLU A 188 3.54 12.62 -10.66
N ASP A 189 4.31 11.63 -11.12
CA ASP A 189 5.70 11.85 -11.51
C ASP A 189 5.81 12.78 -12.72
N LEU A 190 4.94 12.61 -13.70
CA LEU A 190 4.88 13.49 -14.87
C LEU A 190 4.48 14.92 -14.48
N LEU A 191 3.49 15.10 -13.62
CA LEU A 191 3.08 16.39 -13.09
C LEU A 191 4.20 17.06 -12.29
N ARG A 192 4.87 16.31 -11.42
CA ARG A 192 6.02 16.79 -10.65
C ARG A 192 7.16 17.24 -11.57
N ALA A 193 7.49 16.43 -12.57
CA ALA A 193 8.54 16.76 -13.51
C ALA A 193 8.18 17.97 -14.41
N GLY A 194 6.94 18.05 -14.87
CA GLY A 194 6.46 19.14 -15.73
C GLY A 194 6.27 20.46 -14.98
N ILE A 195 5.43 20.46 -13.95
CA ILE A 195 5.11 21.66 -13.16
C ILE A 195 6.34 22.16 -12.39
N GLY A 196 7.12 21.23 -11.80
CA GLY A 196 8.32 21.59 -11.06
C GLY A 196 9.41 22.24 -11.91
N ARG A 197 9.42 22.03 -13.24
CA ARG A 197 10.33 22.74 -14.16
C ARG A 197 9.87 24.16 -14.48
N VAL A 198 8.54 24.35 -14.60
CA VAL A 198 7.96 25.64 -15.00
C VAL A 198 7.75 26.54 -13.78
N TRP A 199 7.41 25.94 -12.64
CA TRP A 199 7.10 26.67 -11.41
C TRP A 199 7.81 26.03 -10.21
N GLU A 200 9.02 26.48 -9.95
CA GLU A 200 9.88 25.93 -8.89
C GLU A 200 9.25 26.05 -7.48
N ALA A 201 8.52 27.13 -7.21
CA ALA A 201 7.82 27.35 -5.95
C ALA A 201 6.73 26.30 -5.66
N ALA A 202 6.25 25.56 -6.67
CA ALA A 202 5.28 24.49 -6.49
C ALA A 202 5.89 23.14 -6.05
N ARG A 203 7.22 22.96 -6.18
CA ARG A 203 7.89 21.69 -5.84
C ARG A 203 7.61 21.19 -4.42
N PRO A 204 7.66 22.04 -3.35
CA PRO A 204 7.34 21.57 -2.00
C PRO A 204 5.90 21.06 -1.86
N ALA A 205 4.93 21.72 -2.50
CA ALA A 205 3.53 21.31 -2.47
C ALA A 205 3.32 19.97 -3.23
N LEU A 206 3.95 19.83 -4.41
CA LEU A 206 3.89 18.60 -5.21
C LEU A 206 4.53 17.40 -4.50
N ALA A 207 5.46 17.63 -3.59
CA ALA A 207 6.05 16.60 -2.75
C ALA A 207 5.04 15.98 -1.77
N PHE A 208 3.93 16.67 -1.48
CA PHE A 208 2.82 16.18 -0.67
C PHE A 208 1.62 15.70 -1.50
N ALA A 209 1.76 15.51 -2.80
CA ALA A 209 0.74 14.83 -3.60
C ALA A 209 0.49 13.41 -3.07
N PRO A 210 -0.72 12.83 -3.25
CA PRO A 210 -1.10 11.56 -2.61
C PRO A 210 -0.08 10.44 -2.78
N VAL A 211 0.28 10.09 -4.02
CA VAL A 211 1.20 8.96 -4.31
C VAL A 211 2.61 9.27 -3.81
N GLN A 212 3.07 10.52 -3.95
CA GLN A 212 4.38 10.94 -3.41
C GLN A 212 4.43 10.80 -1.88
N THR A 213 3.35 11.18 -1.19
CA THR A 213 3.23 11.03 0.26
C THR A 213 3.23 9.56 0.66
N PHE A 214 2.49 8.71 -0.06
CA PHE A 214 2.47 7.26 0.20
C PHE A 214 3.81 6.59 -0.10
N GLY A 215 4.53 7.03 -1.13
CA GLY A 215 5.87 6.60 -1.43
C GLY A 215 6.87 6.93 -0.32
N ARG A 216 6.78 8.13 0.26
CA ARG A 216 7.65 8.56 1.35
C ARG A 216 7.36 7.86 2.68
N VAL A 217 6.08 7.64 3.01
CA VAL A 217 5.69 7.07 4.31
C VAL A 217 6.13 5.63 4.48
N HIS A 218 6.43 4.90 3.41
CA HIS A 218 6.97 3.55 3.48
C HIS A 218 8.47 3.47 3.15
N ASP A 219 9.15 4.61 3.00
CA ASP A 219 10.60 4.64 2.86
C ASP A 219 11.25 4.28 4.21
N PRO A 220 11.97 3.16 4.31
CA PRO A 220 12.55 2.70 5.56
C PRO A 220 13.59 3.66 6.14
N LEU A 221 14.24 4.49 5.32
CA LEU A 221 15.19 5.51 5.76
C LEU A 221 14.53 6.59 6.62
N MET A 222 13.21 6.78 6.50
CA MET A 222 12.48 7.80 7.26
C MET A 222 12.48 7.53 8.77
N PHE A 223 12.54 6.27 9.18
CA PHE A 223 12.45 5.86 10.59
C PHE A 223 13.77 5.37 11.17
N ASP A 224 14.81 5.27 10.35
CA ASP A 224 16.15 4.83 10.76
C ASP A 224 17.20 5.92 10.51
N PRO A 225 17.52 6.75 11.52
CA PRO A 225 18.51 7.82 11.40
C PRO A 225 19.91 7.31 11.05
N SER A 226 20.25 6.09 11.46
CA SER A 226 21.56 5.49 11.17
C SER A 226 21.67 5.08 9.71
N ALA A 227 20.66 4.40 9.19
CA ALA A 227 20.56 4.05 7.78
C ALA A 227 20.50 5.29 6.88
N LEU A 228 19.79 6.34 7.29
CA LEU A 228 19.72 7.62 6.58
C LEU A 228 21.10 8.30 6.52
N ALA A 229 21.84 8.34 7.64
CA ALA A 229 23.18 8.92 7.67
C ALA A 229 24.15 8.17 6.73
N GLU A 230 24.11 6.85 6.73
CA GLU A 230 24.92 6.02 5.85
C GLU A 230 24.53 6.19 4.37
N ALA A 231 23.22 6.21 4.06
CA ALA A 231 22.74 6.46 2.70
C ALA A 231 23.14 7.86 2.20
N THR A 232 23.11 8.86 3.08
CA THR A 232 23.56 10.23 2.79
C THR A 232 25.05 10.27 2.47
N ALA A 233 25.89 9.64 3.28
CA ALA A 233 27.33 9.57 3.06
C ALA A 233 27.65 8.91 1.69
N ARG A 234 27.04 7.77 1.41
CA ARG A 234 27.20 7.07 0.11
C ARG A 234 26.74 7.92 -1.08
N ALA A 235 25.64 8.67 -0.92
CA ALA A 235 25.17 9.56 -1.98
C ALA A 235 26.18 10.67 -2.28
N LEU A 236 26.71 11.32 -1.25
CA LEU A 236 27.72 12.38 -1.38
C LEU A 236 29.03 11.87 -2.00
N GLU A 237 29.50 10.69 -1.58
CA GLU A 237 30.68 10.05 -2.19
C GLU A 237 30.48 9.75 -3.68
N ALA A 238 29.23 9.38 -4.07
CA ALA A 238 28.88 9.14 -5.46
C ALA A 238 28.53 10.41 -6.26
N GLY A 239 28.68 11.60 -5.66
CA GLY A 239 28.31 12.88 -6.30
C GLY A 239 26.82 13.05 -6.57
N ARG A 240 25.95 12.36 -5.78
CA ARG A 240 24.49 12.40 -5.88
C ARG A 240 23.89 13.25 -4.75
N PRO A 241 22.71 13.85 -4.95
CA PRO A 241 22.02 14.52 -3.85
C PRO A 241 21.64 13.52 -2.74
N PRO A 242 21.63 13.96 -1.47
CA PRO A 242 21.21 13.12 -0.35
C PRO A 242 19.73 12.73 -0.47
N PRO A 243 19.32 11.59 0.15
CA PRO A 243 17.92 11.18 0.18
C PRO A 243 17.02 12.22 0.88
N GLU A 244 15.90 12.56 0.27
CA GLU A 244 14.90 13.49 0.83
C GLU A 244 13.76 12.71 1.49
N VAL A 245 13.90 12.33 2.75
CA VAL A 245 12.90 11.51 3.46
C VAL A 245 11.77 12.32 4.11
N GLY A 246 11.99 13.55 4.48
CA GLY A 246 11.02 14.38 5.21
C GLY A 246 10.90 14.02 6.70
N GLU A 247 10.17 14.85 7.44
CA GLU A 247 9.94 14.62 8.87
C GLU A 247 8.85 13.54 9.07
N PRO A 248 9.10 12.46 9.84
CA PRO A 248 8.18 11.33 9.98
C PRO A 248 6.76 11.73 10.40
N VAL A 249 6.63 12.60 11.40
CA VAL A 249 5.30 13.04 11.91
C VAL A 249 4.51 13.80 10.84
N VAL A 250 5.18 14.66 10.06
CA VAL A 250 4.55 15.45 9.01
C VAL A 250 4.10 14.55 7.86
N VAL A 251 4.97 13.64 7.41
CA VAL A 251 4.67 12.73 6.29
C VAL A 251 3.56 11.74 6.66
N MET A 252 3.62 11.15 7.86
CA MET A 252 2.55 10.26 8.35
C MET A 252 1.23 11.00 8.51
N GLY A 253 1.25 12.21 9.06
CA GLY A 253 0.07 13.07 9.19
C GLY A 253 -0.56 13.40 7.83
N ALA A 254 0.26 13.73 6.85
CA ALA A 254 -0.19 13.96 5.47
C ALA A 254 -0.78 12.69 4.84
N ALA A 255 -0.18 11.53 5.05
CA ALA A 255 -0.71 10.26 4.56
C ALA A 255 -2.09 9.94 5.15
N VAL A 256 -2.26 10.10 6.47
CA VAL A 256 -3.55 9.94 7.14
C VAL A 256 -4.58 10.93 6.58
N ALA A 257 -4.20 12.21 6.41
CA ALA A 257 -5.09 13.22 5.85
C ALA A 257 -5.54 12.87 4.43
N TRP A 258 -4.65 12.36 3.58
CA TRP A 258 -5.01 11.89 2.23
C TRP A 258 -5.91 10.66 2.26
N ILE A 259 -5.63 9.65 3.09
CA ILE A 259 -6.47 8.45 3.22
C ILE A 259 -7.90 8.86 3.61
N LEU A 260 -8.04 9.69 4.64
CA LEU A 260 -9.34 10.18 5.10
C LEU A 260 -10.02 11.05 4.04
N GLY A 261 -9.28 11.99 3.44
CA GLY A 261 -9.80 12.90 2.41
C GLY A 261 -10.32 12.15 1.18
N LEU A 262 -9.54 11.22 0.63
CA LEU A 262 -9.94 10.41 -0.53
C LEU A 262 -11.14 9.52 -0.20
N THR A 263 -11.15 8.89 0.98
CA THR A 263 -12.25 8.04 1.42
C THR A 263 -13.54 8.85 1.63
N VAL A 264 -13.46 10.01 2.30
CA VAL A 264 -14.62 10.89 2.51
C VAL A 264 -15.12 11.47 1.19
N LEU A 265 -14.21 11.88 0.29
CA LEU A 265 -14.57 12.38 -1.03
C LEU A 265 -15.34 11.32 -1.84
N GLY A 266 -14.84 10.09 -1.84
CA GLY A 266 -15.53 8.97 -2.50
C GLY A 266 -16.92 8.71 -1.92
N TRP A 267 -17.06 8.76 -0.59
CA TRP A 267 -18.36 8.66 0.09
C TRP A 267 -19.33 9.79 -0.30
N LEU A 268 -18.86 11.03 -0.29
CA LEU A 268 -19.68 12.19 -0.67
C LEU A 268 -20.17 12.10 -2.11
N ILE A 269 -19.31 11.70 -3.04
CA ILE A 269 -19.67 11.51 -4.45
C ILE A 269 -20.68 10.37 -4.56
N PHE A 270 -20.41 9.22 -3.93
CA PHE A 270 -21.31 8.07 -3.99
C PHE A 270 -22.70 8.36 -3.42
N ARG A 271 -22.77 9.10 -2.31
CA ARG A 271 -24.04 9.47 -1.66
C ARG A 271 -24.95 10.32 -2.56
N ARG A 272 -24.36 11.18 -3.39
CA ARG A 272 -25.09 12.13 -4.26
C ARG A 272 -25.46 11.57 -5.64
N ARG A 273 -24.84 10.46 -6.04
CA ARG A 273 -25.07 9.87 -7.37
C ARG A 273 -26.22 8.88 -7.37
N ASP A 274 -26.95 8.81 -8.50
CA ASP A 274 -27.93 7.76 -8.77
C ASP A 274 -27.25 6.42 -9.05
N LEU A 275 -27.87 5.34 -8.54
CA LEU A 275 -27.40 3.94 -8.67
C LEU A 275 -28.04 3.23 -9.86
#